data_294e4f9ba29d306e5cbed101a015f94a
#
_entry.id   294e4f9ba29d306e5cbed101a015f94a
#
_cell.length_a   1.000
_cell.length_b   1.000
_cell.length_c   1.000
_cell.angle_alpha   90.00
_cell.angle_beta   90.00
_cell.angle_gamma   90.00
#
_symmetry.space_group_name_H-M   'P 1'
#
loop_
_entity.id
_entity.type
_entity.pdbx_description
1 polymer ?
#
loop_
_entity_poly.entity_id
_entity_poly.type
_entity_poly.pdbx_seq_one_letter_code
_entity_poly.pdbx_strand_id
1 'polypeptide(L)'
;MKGKVKIGLNMLLMIIVLGVIFYVMDNSLSDIFAQLMETSWLVLIAVIFFGVVYQFAEGRSIKEIARYFNKDFTTVDGFFTSCYVAFYRIISFGTGTLLSEIYFYKKKGIPVSKSVGITALHMIMYKAAVIFLAIIGLIIQFSLFYENAPKMIPFILAGVILTLVIIAALLILSSSLKLQVLLVKFANRWFKRPKLRDWVDNCNLQIYSLRAAVQTITQDRSALLRIFSWNVFKLLFWYIIPYIVLVENHPNIDLLLVMSFTSFAVILSGVIPTPAGIGPFEFVYLLLFKPLVGNVDAVASVLLYRFGTPPPPPHP
;
A
#
# COMPACT_ATOMS: atom_id res chain seq x y z
N MET A 1 21.21 17.76 13.29
CA MET A 1 20.80 17.00 14.49
C MET A 1 19.36 16.53 14.48
N LYS A 2 18.37 17.32 14.01
CA LYS A 2 16.93 16.94 14.03
C LYS A 2 16.58 15.68 13.19
N GLY A 3 17.30 15.41 12.09
CA GLY A 3 17.07 14.22 11.26
C GLY A 3 17.46 12.90 11.95
N LYS A 4 18.61 12.87 12.62
CA LYS A 4 19.09 11.66 13.32
C LYS A 4 18.20 11.28 14.51
N VAL A 5 17.66 12.29 15.23
CA VAL A 5 16.72 12.07 16.34
C VAL A 5 15.38 11.51 15.82
N LYS A 6 14.90 11.99 14.67
CA LYS A 6 13.66 11.47 14.07
C LYS A 6 13.81 10.03 13.57
N ILE A 7 14.97 9.69 12.99
CA ILE A 7 15.30 8.32 12.58
C ILE A 7 15.39 7.41 13.82
N GLY A 8 16.09 7.85 14.87
CA GLY A 8 16.18 7.10 16.13
C GLY A 8 14.83 6.87 16.79
N LEU A 9 13.94 7.88 16.79
CA LEU A 9 12.59 7.76 17.34
C LEU A 9 11.73 6.77 16.52
N ASN A 10 11.83 6.81 15.19
CA ASN A 10 11.13 5.87 14.33
C ASN A 10 11.65 4.43 14.50
N MET A 11 12.96 4.24 14.65
CA MET A 11 13.55 2.93 14.96
C MET A 11 13.10 2.42 16.34
N LEU A 12 13.09 3.28 17.35
CA LEU A 12 12.60 2.94 18.68
C LEU A 12 11.11 2.54 18.63
N LEU A 13 10.29 3.30 17.93
CA LEU A 13 8.86 3.00 17.76
C LEU A 13 8.65 1.67 17.03
N MET A 14 9.46 1.38 16.02
CA MET A 14 9.43 0.09 15.33
C MET A 14 9.83 -1.06 16.24
N ILE A 15 10.88 -0.91 17.04
CA ILE A 15 11.30 -1.91 18.02
C ILE A 15 10.20 -2.14 19.07
N ILE A 16 9.55 -1.07 19.54
CA ILE A 16 8.42 -1.19 20.48
C ILE A 16 7.26 -1.93 19.81
N VAL A 17 6.89 -1.57 18.57
CA VAL A 17 5.79 -2.24 17.84
C VAL A 17 6.10 -3.72 17.60
N LEU A 18 7.33 -4.03 17.15
CA LEU A 18 7.77 -5.42 17.02
C LEU A 18 7.76 -6.15 18.36
N GLY A 19 8.27 -5.51 19.42
CA GLY A 19 8.25 -6.05 20.78
C GLY A 19 6.84 -6.33 21.29
N VAL A 20 5.88 -5.43 21.02
CA VAL A 20 4.46 -5.64 21.35
C VAL A 20 3.86 -6.79 20.55
N ILE A 21 4.17 -6.88 19.24
CA ILE A 21 3.72 -7.99 18.40
C ILE A 21 4.26 -9.30 18.98
N PHE A 22 5.55 -9.39 19.28
CA PHE A 22 6.16 -10.58 19.88
C PHE A 22 5.64 -10.88 21.29
N TYR A 23 5.34 -9.87 22.09
CA TYR A 23 4.76 -10.06 23.43
C TYR A 23 3.31 -10.56 23.39
N VAL A 24 2.52 -10.11 22.43
CA VAL A 24 1.14 -10.57 22.20
C VAL A 24 1.09 -11.96 21.54
N MET A 25 2.21 -12.38 20.95
CA MET A 25 2.40 -13.71 20.39
C MET A 25 2.88 -14.67 21.47
N ASP A 26 1.99 -15.51 21.99
CA ASP A 26 2.28 -16.53 23.03
C ASP A 26 3.29 -17.62 22.59
N ASN A 27 3.89 -17.52 21.42
CA ASN A 27 4.79 -18.52 20.85
C ASN A 27 6.24 -18.07 20.90
N SER A 28 7.15 -19.00 21.12
CA SER A 28 8.58 -18.72 21.09
C SER A 28 9.04 -18.32 19.66
N LEU A 29 10.01 -17.43 19.57
CA LEU A 29 10.67 -17.09 18.31
C LEU A 29 11.22 -18.34 17.60
N SER A 30 11.62 -19.36 18.40
CA SER A 30 12.15 -20.62 17.88
C SER A 30 11.11 -21.39 17.04
N ASP A 31 9.84 -21.37 17.44
CA ASP A 31 8.77 -22.09 16.73
C ASP A 31 8.46 -21.41 15.38
N ILE A 32 8.50 -20.07 15.35
CA ILE A 32 8.33 -19.31 14.11
C ILE A 32 9.51 -19.56 13.16
N PHE A 33 10.75 -19.56 13.69
CA PHE A 33 11.92 -19.87 12.87
C PHE A 33 11.89 -21.33 12.36
N ALA A 34 11.50 -22.28 13.20
CA ALA A 34 11.34 -23.67 12.79
C ALA A 34 10.33 -23.78 11.64
N GLN A 35 9.16 -23.15 11.77
CA GLN A 35 8.13 -23.13 10.73
C GLN A 35 8.62 -22.49 9.41
N LEU A 36 9.39 -21.40 9.49
CA LEU A 36 9.98 -20.77 8.30
C LEU A 36 11.02 -21.65 7.62
N MET A 37 11.80 -22.42 8.39
CA MET A 37 12.80 -23.36 7.87
C MET A 37 12.16 -24.63 7.29
N GLU A 38 10.99 -25.02 7.77
CA GLU A 38 10.21 -26.14 7.26
C GLU A 38 9.43 -25.80 5.99
N THR A 39 9.28 -24.49 5.67
CA THR A 39 8.58 -24.05 4.46
C THR A 39 9.24 -24.62 3.22
N SER A 40 8.46 -25.29 2.38
CA SER A 40 8.94 -25.88 1.13
C SER A 40 9.60 -24.84 0.21
N TRP A 41 10.71 -25.22 -0.41
CA TRP A 41 11.38 -24.38 -1.41
C TRP A 41 10.48 -23.98 -2.59
N LEU A 42 9.48 -24.82 -2.91
CA LEU A 42 8.47 -24.53 -3.94
C LEU A 42 7.60 -23.34 -3.53
N VAL A 43 7.18 -23.28 -2.27
CA VAL A 43 6.43 -22.14 -1.72
C VAL A 43 7.27 -20.87 -1.77
N LEU A 44 8.55 -20.93 -1.40
CA LEU A 44 9.45 -19.78 -1.46
C LEU A 44 9.62 -19.27 -2.89
N ILE A 45 9.80 -20.15 -3.87
CA ILE A 45 9.87 -19.77 -5.28
C ILE A 45 8.53 -19.16 -5.73
N ALA A 46 7.40 -19.73 -5.35
CA ALA A 46 6.10 -19.19 -5.69
C ALA A 46 5.91 -17.79 -5.10
N VAL A 47 6.26 -17.57 -3.83
CA VAL A 47 6.20 -16.24 -3.18
C VAL A 47 7.03 -15.21 -3.95
N ILE A 48 8.27 -15.56 -4.33
CA ILE A 48 9.15 -14.68 -5.12
C ILE A 48 8.52 -14.42 -6.50
N PHE A 49 8.03 -15.45 -7.17
CA PHE A 49 7.40 -15.32 -8.49
C PHE A 49 6.20 -14.37 -8.44
N PHE A 50 5.29 -14.55 -7.48
CA PHE A 50 4.12 -13.67 -7.33
C PHE A 50 4.52 -12.25 -6.95
N GLY A 51 5.59 -12.08 -6.15
CA GLY A 51 6.17 -10.78 -5.85
C GLY A 51 6.72 -10.07 -7.09
N VAL A 52 7.40 -10.79 -7.99
CA VAL A 52 7.88 -10.25 -9.27
C VAL A 52 6.72 -9.87 -10.18
N VAL A 53 5.69 -10.71 -10.29
CA VAL A 53 4.47 -10.41 -11.06
C VAL A 53 3.78 -9.14 -10.50
N TYR A 54 3.70 -9.01 -9.19
CA TYR A 54 3.19 -7.80 -8.55
C TYR A 54 4.00 -6.55 -8.98
N GLN A 55 5.32 -6.59 -8.89
CA GLN A 55 6.18 -5.46 -9.27
C GLN A 55 6.09 -5.12 -10.76
N PHE A 56 5.96 -6.14 -11.62
CA PHE A 56 5.73 -5.93 -13.04
C PHE A 56 4.39 -5.22 -13.30
N ALA A 57 3.31 -5.68 -12.68
CA ALA A 57 1.98 -5.09 -12.82
C ALA A 57 1.94 -3.66 -12.23
N GLU A 58 2.64 -3.40 -11.11
CA GLU A 58 2.85 -2.07 -10.55
C GLU A 58 3.56 -1.17 -11.57
N GLY A 59 4.66 -1.64 -12.16
CA GLY A 59 5.40 -0.92 -13.19
C GLY A 59 4.55 -0.61 -14.42
N ARG A 60 3.65 -1.52 -14.82
CA ARG A 60 2.68 -1.28 -15.90
C ARG A 60 1.68 -0.19 -15.54
N SER A 61 1.15 -0.19 -14.32
CA SER A 61 0.26 0.86 -13.82
C SER A 61 0.96 2.23 -13.80
N ILE A 62 2.20 2.28 -13.30
CA ILE A 62 3.04 3.49 -13.30
C ILE A 62 3.25 4.00 -14.74
N LYS A 63 3.62 3.13 -15.69
CA LYS A 63 3.81 3.48 -17.08
C LYS A 63 2.54 4.11 -17.70
N GLU A 64 1.37 3.51 -17.47
CA GLU A 64 0.12 4.00 -18.04
C GLU A 64 -0.18 5.45 -17.63
N ILE A 65 0.28 5.88 -16.46
CA ILE A 65 0.17 7.27 -16.00
C ILE A 65 1.31 8.13 -16.53
N ALA A 66 2.57 7.68 -16.38
CA ALA A 66 3.77 8.46 -16.68
C ALA A 66 3.88 8.81 -18.17
N ARG A 67 3.41 7.91 -19.08
CA ARG A 67 3.45 8.13 -20.54
C ARG A 67 2.64 9.36 -21.03
N TYR A 68 1.70 9.86 -20.24
CA TYR A 68 0.99 11.11 -20.55
C TYR A 68 1.88 12.35 -20.37
N PHE A 69 2.94 12.22 -19.61
CA PHE A 69 3.89 13.30 -19.31
C PHE A 69 5.25 13.12 -20.00
N ASN A 70 5.62 11.87 -20.29
CA ASN A 70 6.75 11.51 -21.13
C ASN A 70 6.40 10.28 -21.97
N LYS A 71 6.28 10.45 -23.29
CA LYS A 71 5.92 9.37 -24.23
C LYS A 71 6.95 8.24 -24.28
N ASP A 72 8.21 8.54 -24.00
CA ASP A 72 9.32 7.60 -24.02
C ASP A 72 9.42 6.74 -22.75
N PHE A 73 8.52 6.97 -21.77
CA PHE A 73 8.50 6.18 -20.55
C PHE A 73 8.03 4.75 -20.83
N THR A 74 8.95 3.79 -20.67
CA THR A 74 8.77 2.39 -21.04
C THR A 74 8.20 1.53 -19.90
N THR A 75 7.81 0.29 -20.21
CA THR A 75 7.41 -0.68 -19.17
C THR A 75 8.57 -1.03 -18.24
N VAL A 76 9.79 -1.08 -18.81
CA VAL A 76 11.01 -1.34 -18.05
C VAL A 76 11.28 -0.22 -17.05
N ASP A 77 11.10 1.05 -17.47
CA ASP A 77 11.22 2.19 -16.56
C ASP A 77 10.22 2.10 -15.40
N GLY A 78 8.98 1.73 -15.69
CA GLY A 78 7.96 1.51 -14.68
C GLY A 78 8.32 0.40 -13.70
N PHE A 79 8.79 -0.74 -14.21
CA PHE A 79 9.23 -1.87 -13.38
C PHE A 79 10.39 -1.47 -12.46
N PHE A 80 11.41 -0.83 -12.99
CA PHE A 80 12.52 -0.34 -12.18
C PHE A 80 12.06 0.69 -11.15
N THR A 81 11.19 1.64 -11.55
CA THR A 81 10.60 2.61 -10.60
C THR A 81 9.92 1.88 -9.45
N SER A 82 9.09 0.88 -9.74
CA SER A 82 8.38 0.08 -8.75
C SER A 82 9.33 -0.61 -7.77
N CYS A 83 10.36 -1.31 -8.28
CA CYS A 83 11.36 -2.00 -7.46
C CYS A 83 12.13 -1.04 -6.55
N TYR A 84 12.56 0.11 -7.07
CA TYR A 84 13.27 1.11 -6.28
C TYR A 84 12.39 1.74 -5.20
N VAL A 85 11.14 2.06 -5.53
CA VAL A 85 10.17 2.59 -4.58
C VAL A 85 9.92 1.59 -3.46
N ALA A 86 9.78 0.29 -3.78
CA ALA A 86 9.62 -0.77 -2.79
C ALA A 86 10.84 -0.87 -1.85
N PHE A 87 12.05 -0.82 -2.40
CA PHE A 87 13.29 -0.84 -1.62
C PHE A 87 13.42 0.37 -0.69
N TYR A 88 13.22 1.59 -1.22
CA TYR A 88 13.29 2.79 -0.40
C TYR A 88 12.17 2.87 0.64
N ARG A 89 11.01 2.28 0.37
CA ARG A 89 9.95 2.14 1.37
C ARG A 89 10.42 1.36 2.59
N ILE A 90 11.13 0.25 2.38
CA ILE A 90 11.67 -0.58 3.47
C ILE A 90 12.74 0.17 4.24
N ILE A 91 13.78 0.68 3.58
CA ILE A 91 14.94 1.32 4.24
C ILE A 91 14.55 2.62 4.95
N SER A 92 13.63 3.40 4.38
CA SER A 92 13.24 4.70 4.94
C SER A 92 12.01 4.63 5.84
N PHE A 93 11.52 3.42 6.18
CA PHE A 93 10.28 3.23 6.92
C PHE A 93 9.10 4.00 6.31
N GLY A 94 8.97 3.94 4.99
CA GLY A 94 7.90 4.57 4.21
C GLY A 94 8.11 6.06 3.90
N THR A 95 8.97 6.77 4.62
CA THR A 95 9.17 8.22 4.44
C THR A 95 9.85 8.59 3.12
N GLY A 96 10.66 7.70 2.57
CA GLY A 96 11.39 7.88 1.30
C GLY A 96 10.61 7.48 0.05
N THR A 97 9.44 6.87 0.19
CA THR A 97 8.65 6.34 -0.93
C THR A 97 8.35 7.40 -1.99
N LEU A 98 7.77 8.52 -1.56
CA LEU A 98 7.43 9.64 -2.46
C LEU A 98 8.69 10.26 -3.09
N LEU A 99 9.74 10.45 -2.30
CA LEU A 99 10.99 11.07 -2.76
C LEU A 99 11.70 10.19 -3.79
N SER A 100 11.75 8.88 -3.58
CA SER A 100 12.37 7.93 -4.53
C SER A 100 11.59 7.88 -5.84
N GLU A 101 10.27 7.90 -5.80
CA GLU A 101 9.42 7.91 -6.99
C GLU A 101 9.62 9.21 -7.81
N ILE A 102 9.59 10.37 -7.13
CA ILE A 102 9.87 11.67 -7.76
C ILE A 102 11.27 11.71 -8.37
N TYR A 103 12.28 11.18 -7.67
CA TYR A 103 13.64 11.11 -8.18
C TYR A 103 13.73 10.33 -9.49
N PHE A 104 13.07 9.16 -9.56
CA PHE A 104 13.03 8.34 -10.77
C PHE A 104 12.33 9.04 -11.93
N TYR A 105 11.17 9.66 -11.69
CA TYR A 105 10.48 10.43 -12.73
C TYR A 105 11.34 11.58 -13.24
N LYS A 106 12.04 12.29 -12.33
CA LYS A 106 12.96 13.36 -12.71
C LYS A 106 14.11 12.85 -13.58
N LYS A 107 14.72 11.69 -13.23
CA LYS A 107 15.77 11.06 -14.04
C LYS A 107 15.28 10.71 -15.45
N LYS A 108 13.98 10.44 -15.62
CA LYS A 108 13.31 10.14 -16.89
C LYS A 108 12.69 11.41 -17.54
N GLY A 109 13.13 12.61 -17.18
CA GLY A 109 12.71 13.87 -17.82
C GLY A 109 11.33 14.38 -17.40
N ILE A 110 10.67 13.77 -16.41
CA ILE A 110 9.38 14.26 -15.91
C ILE A 110 9.64 15.30 -14.80
N PRO A 111 9.13 16.54 -14.93
CA PRO A 111 9.32 17.58 -13.92
C PRO A 111 8.75 17.18 -12.54
N VAL A 112 9.43 17.60 -11.47
CA VAL A 112 9.02 17.33 -10.08
C VAL A 112 7.57 17.74 -9.81
N SER A 113 7.16 18.91 -10.34
CA SER A 113 5.78 19.42 -10.21
C SER A 113 4.72 18.49 -10.81
N LYS A 114 5.06 17.68 -11.81
CA LYS A 114 4.17 16.68 -12.42
C LYS A 114 4.31 15.32 -11.72
N SER A 115 5.50 14.98 -11.28
CA SER A 115 5.79 13.71 -10.59
C SER A 115 4.92 13.49 -9.36
N VAL A 116 4.74 14.53 -8.54
CA VAL A 116 3.87 14.49 -7.36
C VAL A 116 2.42 14.15 -7.73
N GLY A 117 1.92 14.75 -8.82
CA GLY A 117 0.56 14.47 -9.30
C GLY A 117 0.41 13.06 -9.85
N ILE A 118 1.41 12.53 -10.54
CA ILE A 118 1.46 11.16 -11.04
C ILE A 118 1.38 10.18 -9.87
N THR A 119 2.24 10.36 -8.85
CA THR A 119 2.25 9.52 -7.65
C THR A 119 0.92 9.58 -6.90
N ALA A 120 0.36 10.78 -6.72
CA ALA A 120 -0.92 10.94 -6.03
C ALA A 120 -2.07 10.25 -6.78
N LEU A 121 -2.13 10.40 -8.12
CA LEU A 121 -3.14 9.71 -8.93
C LEU A 121 -2.95 8.19 -8.88
N HIS A 122 -1.72 7.70 -8.96
CA HIS A 122 -1.41 6.28 -8.83
C HIS A 122 -1.88 5.74 -7.47
N MET A 123 -1.64 6.47 -6.37
CA MET A 123 -2.16 6.11 -5.04
C MET A 123 -3.69 6.07 -4.98
N ILE A 124 -4.38 7.01 -5.62
CA ILE A 124 -5.86 7.01 -5.69
C ILE A 124 -6.36 5.76 -6.42
N MET A 125 -5.78 5.45 -7.58
CA MET A 125 -6.17 4.27 -8.37
C MET A 125 -5.90 2.96 -7.65
N TYR A 126 -4.76 2.87 -6.95
CA TYR A 126 -4.44 1.77 -6.07
C TYR A 126 -5.48 1.60 -4.94
N LYS A 127 -5.79 2.68 -4.22
CA LYS A 127 -6.79 2.66 -3.14
C LYS A 127 -8.19 2.30 -3.66
N ALA A 128 -8.56 2.77 -4.85
CA ALA A 128 -9.81 2.38 -5.50
C ALA A 128 -9.86 0.86 -5.77
N ALA A 129 -8.75 0.26 -6.24
CA ALA A 129 -8.66 -1.18 -6.45
C ALA A 129 -8.72 -1.97 -5.13
N VAL A 130 -8.07 -1.47 -4.06
CA VAL A 130 -8.15 -2.08 -2.71
C VAL A 130 -9.60 -2.09 -2.21
N ILE A 131 -10.32 -0.96 -2.31
CA ILE A 131 -11.73 -0.86 -1.92
C ILE A 131 -12.60 -1.83 -2.74
N PHE A 132 -12.38 -1.86 -4.05
CA PHE A 132 -13.13 -2.74 -4.95
C PHE A 132 -12.99 -4.21 -4.55
N LEU A 133 -11.76 -4.68 -4.31
CA LEU A 133 -11.52 -6.05 -3.86
C LEU A 133 -12.05 -6.33 -2.45
N ALA A 134 -11.96 -5.35 -1.54
CA ALA A 134 -12.52 -5.49 -0.19
C ALA A 134 -14.05 -5.61 -0.21
N ILE A 135 -14.73 -4.83 -1.05
CA ILE A 135 -16.19 -4.91 -1.21
C ILE A 135 -16.58 -6.27 -1.82
N ILE A 136 -15.88 -6.71 -2.88
CA ILE A 136 -16.12 -8.02 -3.48
C ILE A 136 -15.90 -9.14 -2.44
N GLY A 137 -14.79 -9.09 -1.71
CA GLY A 137 -14.48 -10.05 -0.66
C GLY A 137 -15.56 -10.09 0.43
N LEU A 138 -16.06 -8.92 0.85
CA LEU A 138 -17.13 -8.83 1.84
C LEU A 138 -18.45 -9.43 1.30
N ILE A 139 -18.80 -9.18 0.03
CA ILE A 139 -20.02 -9.73 -0.57
C ILE A 139 -19.93 -11.26 -0.68
N ILE A 140 -18.81 -11.78 -1.19
CA ILE A 140 -18.63 -13.23 -1.41
C ILE A 140 -18.59 -13.99 -0.08
N GLN A 141 -17.92 -13.44 0.93
CA GLN A 141 -17.67 -14.10 2.22
C GLN A 141 -18.59 -13.60 3.34
N PHE A 142 -19.67 -12.89 3.01
CA PHE A 142 -20.54 -12.25 4.00
C PHE A 142 -21.09 -13.23 5.02
N SER A 143 -21.58 -14.38 4.60
CA SER A 143 -22.15 -15.41 5.49
C SER A 143 -21.12 -15.91 6.49
N LEU A 144 -19.91 -16.21 6.01
CA LEU A 144 -18.80 -16.68 6.83
C LEU A 144 -18.34 -15.66 7.86
N PHE A 145 -18.32 -14.37 7.46
CA PHE A 145 -18.02 -13.26 8.36
C PHE A 145 -19.09 -13.04 9.41
N TYR A 146 -20.34 -13.10 9.00
CA TYR A 146 -21.47 -12.92 9.91
C TYR A 146 -21.51 -14.00 10.99
N GLU A 147 -21.14 -15.24 10.63
CA GLU A 147 -21.13 -16.36 11.56
C GLU A 147 -19.87 -16.37 12.48
N ASN A 148 -18.69 -16.10 11.93
CA ASN A 148 -17.41 -16.31 12.63
C ASN A 148 -16.80 -15.02 13.21
N ALA A 149 -17.05 -13.87 12.59
CA ALA A 149 -16.45 -12.60 13.00
C ALA A 149 -17.37 -11.38 12.80
N PRO A 150 -18.62 -11.41 13.31
CA PRO A 150 -19.59 -10.34 13.05
C PRO A 150 -19.11 -8.96 13.54
N LYS A 151 -18.29 -8.92 14.60
CA LYS A 151 -17.71 -7.69 15.15
C LYS A 151 -16.73 -7.01 14.21
N MET A 152 -16.15 -7.72 13.22
CA MET A 152 -15.22 -7.15 12.25
C MET A 152 -15.90 -6.41 11.12
N ILE A 153 -17.15 -6.75 10.78
CA ILE A 153 -17.89 -6.14 9.67
C ILE A 153 -18.00 -4.61 9.81
N PRO A 154 -18.41 -4.04 10.97
CA PRO A 154 -18.44 -2.59 11.14
C PRO A 154 -17.09 -1.91 10.95
N PHE A 155 -15.99 -2.55 11.40
CA PHE A 155 -14.64 -2.00 11.23
C PHE A 155 -14.21 -1.99 9.76
N ILE A 156 -14.50 -3.07 9.01
CA ILE A 156 -14.21 -3.15 7.58
C ILE A 156 -14.99 -2.07 6.83
N LEU A 157 -16.29 -1.95 7.09
CA LEU A 157 -17.12 -0.91 6.49
C LEU A 157 -16.65 0.50 6.85
N ALA A 158 -16.27 0.74 8.10
CA ALA A 158 -15.69 2.02 8.52
C ALA A 158 -14.38 2.32 7.78
N GLY A 159 -13.51 1.32 7.59
CA GLY A 159 -12.27 1.43 6.79
C GLY A 159 -12.54 1.77 5.32
N VAL A 160 -13.53 1.11 4.71
CA VAL A 160 -13.99 1.40 3.35
C VAL A 160 -14.53 2.83 3.25
N ILE A 161 -15.45 3.20 4.13
CA ILE A 161 -16.06 4.54 4.12
C ILE A 161 -15.01 5.63 4.32
N LEU A 162 -14.12 5.48 5.30
CA LEU A 162 -13.06 6.45 5.55
C LEU A 162 -12.12 6.59 4.36
N THR A 163 -11.74 5.49 3.72
CA THR A 163 -10.90 5.53 2.52
C THR A 163 -11.62 6.21 1.35
N LEU A 164 -12.92 5.93 1.15
CA LEU A 164 -13.74 6.61 0.14
C LEU A 164 -13.85 8.12 0.40
N VAL A 165 -14.05 8.53 1.65
CA VAL A 165 -14.10 9.94 2.04
C VAL A 165 -12.78 10.63 1.73
N ILE A 166 -11.64 10.01 2.03
CA ILE A 166 -10.30 10.56 1.73
C ILE A 166 -10.11 10.71 0.21
N ILE A 167 -10.44 9.68 -0.57
CA ILE A 167 -10.35 9.73 -2.04
C ILE A 167 -11.26 10.82 -2.59
N ALA A 168 -12.51 10.86 -2.16
CA ALA A 168 -13.48 11.87 -2.60
C ALA A 168 -12.99 13.30 -2.26
N ALA A 169 -12.50 13.50 -1.05
CA ALA A 169 -11.93 14.78 -0.63
C ALA A 169 -10.76 15.20 -1.54
N LEU A 170 -9.81 14.29 -1.82
CA LEU A 170 -8.67 14.57 -2.71
C LEU A 170 -9.13 14.89 -4.13
N LEU A 171 -10.09 14.15 -4.68
CA LEU A 171 -10.63 14.39 -6.02
C LEU A 171 -11.42 15.71 -6.10
N ILE A 172 -12.24 16.03 -5.12
CA ILE A 172 -12.99 17.29 -5.05
C ILE A 172 -12.03 18.47 -4.94
N LEU A 173 -11.02 18.37 -4.07
CA LEU A 173 -9.98 19.38 -3.91
C LEU A 173 -9.16 19.57 -5.19
N SER A 174 -8.81 18.49 -5.88
CA SER A 174 -8.07 18.56 -7.14
C SER A 174 -8.92 19.10 -8.30
N SER A 175 -10.25 18.95 -8.25
CA SER A 175 -11.16 19.39 -9.32
C SER A 175 -11.49 20.88 -9.27
N SER A 176 -11.50 21.51 -8.09
CA SER A 176 -11.99 22.86 -7.89
C SER A 176 -10.92 23.84 -7.40
N LEU A 177 -10.49 24.77 -8.28
CA LEU A 177 -9.60 25.90 -7.89
C LEU A 177 -10.21 26.79 -6.80
N LYS A 178 -11.53 26.99 -6.84
CA LYS A 178 -12.21 27.82 -5.83
C LYS A 178 -12.07 27.22 -4.43
N LEU A 179 -12.21 25.89 -4.31
CA LEU A 179 -12.03 25.17 -3.04
C LEU A 179 -10.58 25.21 -2.57
N GLN A 180 -9.61 25.04 -3.49
CA GLN A 180 -8.18 25.17 -3.15
C GLN A 180 -7.87 26.55 -2.58
N VAL A 181 -8.30 27.62 -3.26
CA VAL A 181 -8.09 29.01 -2.80
C VAL A 181 -8.79 29.26 -1.45
N LEU A 182 -10.00 28.74 -1.27
CA LEU A 182 -10.75 28.86 -0.01
C LEU A 182 -10.01 28.19 1.15
N LEU A 183 -9.51 26.98 0.93
CA LEU A 183 -8.75 26.23 1.94
C LEU A 183 -7.44 26.93 2.31
N VAL A 184 -6.69 27.44 1.31
CA VAL A 184 -5.45 28.18 1.57
C VAL A 184 -5.75 29.47 2.34
N LYS A 185 -6.81 30.21 1.97
CA LYS A 185 -7.24 31.41 2.72
C LYS A 185 -7.62 31.06 4.15
N PHE A 186 -8.39 29.98 4.34
CA PHE A 186 -8.80 29.52 5.66
C PHE A 186 -7.60 29.08 6.49
N ALA A 187 -6.73 28.24 5.91
CA ALA A 187 -5.52 27.79 6.58
C ALA A 187 -4.59 28.92 6.96
N ASN A 188 -4.37 29.90 6.07
CA ASN A 188 -3.54 31.08 6.34
C ASN A 188 -4.14 32.00 7.40
N ARG A 189 -5.47 32.00 7.58
CA ARG A 189 -6.13 32.77 8.65
C ARG A 189 -5.89 32.13 10.03
N TRP A 190 -5.83 30.79 10.09
CA TRP A 190 -5.68 30.05 11.36
C TRP A 190 -4.22 29.74 11.68
N PHE A 191 -3.40 29.43 10.68
CA PHE A 191 -1.99 29.08 10.87
C PHE A 191 -1.09 30.30 10.72
N LYS A 192 -0.80 30.97 11.85
CA LYS A 192 0.09 32.14 11.88
C LYS A 192 1.57 31.80 11.92
N ARG A 193 1.94 30.54 12.26
CA ARG A 193 3.33 30.12 12.38
C ARG A 193 3.96 29.85 10.99
N PRO A 194 5.17 30.36 10.68
CA PRO A 194 5.80 30.19 9.37
C PRO A 194 5.88 28.75 8.89
N LYS A 195 6.29 27.82 9.77
CA LYS A 195 6.38 26.38 9.44
C LYS A 195 5.06 25.73 9.03
N LEU A 196 3.94 26.21 9.57
CA LEU A 196 2.62 25.70 9.21
C LEU A 196 2.14 26.28 7.87
N ARG A 197 2.54 27.52 7.56
CA ARG A 197 2.30 28.12 6.24
C ARG A 197 3.07 27.39 5.15
N ASP A 198 4.36 27.15 5.36
CA ASP A 198 5.17 26.36 4.42
C ASP A 198 4.57 24.97 4.17
N TRP A 199 4.01 24.34 5.22
CA TRP A 199 3.32 23.07 5.08
C TRP A 199 2.04 23.19 4.24
N VAL A 200 1.22 24.21 4.47
CA VAL A 200 0.00 24.50 3.69
C VAL A 200 0.33 24.77 2.23
N ASP A 201 1.39 25.55 1.96
CA ASP A 201 1.82 25.86 0.60
C ASP A 201 2.32 24.62 -0.13
N ASN A 202 3.06 23.74 0.56
CA ASN A 202 3.48 22.44 0.01
C ASN A 202 2.28 21.52 -0.29
N CYS A 203 1.29 21.45 0.61
CA CYS A 203 0.05 20.69 0.36
C CYS A 203 -0.70 21.25 -0.86
N ASN A 204 -0.79 22.58 -0.97
CA ASN A 204 -1.46 23.23 -2.11
C ASN A 204 -0.75 22.91 -3.44
N LEU A 205 0.58 22.93 -3.48
CA LEU A 205 1.37 22.53 -4.65
C LEU A 205 1.12 21.07 -5.03
N GLN A 206 1.01 20.17 -4.05
CA GLN A 206 0.70 18.76 -4.29
C GLN A 206 -0.71 18.58 -4.87
N ILE A 207 -1.71 19.28 -4.32
CA ILE A 207 -3.09 19.24 -4.82
C ILE A 207 -3.17 19.80 -6.24
N TYR A 208 -2.45 20.90 -6.53
CA TYR A 208 -2.38 21.48 -7.87
C TYR A 208 -1.75 20.51 -8.88
N SER A 209 -0.67 19.83 -8.49
CA SER A 209 -0.01 18.82 -9.32
C SER A 209 -0.92 17.61 -9.57
N LEU A 210 -1.65 17.14 -8.53
CA LEU A 210 -2.67 16.09 -8.68
C LEU A 210 -3.77 16.51 -9.66
N ARG A 211 -4.24 17.76 -9.57
CA ARG A 211 -5.23 18.29 -10.50
C ARG A 211 -4.76 18.19 -11.95
N ALA A 212 -3.54 18.63 -12.24
CA ALA A 212 -2.98 18.57 -13.59
C ALA A 212 -2.92 17.13 -14.11
N ALA A 213 -2.53 16.17 -13.25
CA ALA A 213 -2.50 14.75 -13.60
C ALA A 213 -3.92 14.20 -13.85
N VAL A 214 -4.86 14.48 -12.95
CA VAL A 214 -6.26 14.06 -13.08
C VAL A 214 -6.87 14.61 -14.36
N GLN A 215 -6.76 15.91 -14.63
CA GLN A 215 -7.32 16.54 -15.82
C GLN A 215 -6.75 15.96 -17.13
N THR A 216 -5.46 15.63 -17.14
CA THR A 216 -4.81 15.04 -18.32
C THR A 216 -5.34 13.62 -18.60
N ILE A 217 -5.51 12.81 -17.56
CA ILE A 217 -5.82 11.38 -17.71
C ILE A 217 -7.32 11.11 -17.78
N THR A 218 -8.17 11.92 -17.12
CA THR A 218 -9.63 11.74 -17.15
C THR A 218 -10.25 11.97 -18.53
N GLN A 219 -9.52 12.60 -19.44
CA GLN A 219 -9.93 12.72 -20.85
C GLN A 219 -9.89 11.38 -21.58
N ASP A 220 -9.07 10.43 -21.11
CA ASP A 220 -8.98 9.07 -21.64
C ASP A 220 -9.52 8.04 -20.64
N ARG A 221 -10.82 7.73 -20.77
CA ARG A 221 -11.51 6.72 -19.94
C ARG A 221 -10.88 5.33 -20.08
N SER A 222 -10.35 5.01 -21.26
CA SER A 222 -9.68 3.74 -21.52
C SER A 222 -8.37 3.64 -20.72
N ALA A 223 -7.63 4.75 -20.57
CA ALA A 223 -6.46 4.80 -19.72
C ALA A 223 -6.82 4.56 -18.25
N LEU A 224 -7.87 5.21 -17.74
CA LEU A 224 -8.33 4.99 -16.36
C LEU A 224 -8.67 3.53 -16.11
N LEU A 225 -9.39 2.89 -17.03
CA LEU A 225 -9.71 1.46 -16.92
C LEU A 225 -8.45 0.59 -16.96
N ARG A 226 -7.49 0.87 -17.84
CA ARG A 226 -6.22 0.12 -17.88
C ARG A 226 -5.42 0.27 -16.58
N ILE A 227 -5.31 1.50 -16.05
CA ILE A 227 -4.62 1.76 -14.78
C ILE A 227 -5.30 1.01 -13.64
N PHE A 228 -6.63 1.09 -13.57
CA PHE A 228 -7.42 0.38 -12.56
C PHE A 228 -7.24 -1.13 -12.68
N SER A 229 -7.36 -1.69 -13.89
CA SER A 229 -7.19 -3.13 -14.13
C SER A 229 -5.82 -3.63 -13.75
N TRP A 230 -4.73 -2.88 -14.03
CA TRP A 230 -3.39 -3.24 -13.58
C TRP A 230 -3.26 -3.20 -12.05
N ASN A 231 -3.94 -2.26 -11.37
CA ASN A 231 -3.97 -2.22 -9.91
C ASN A 231 -4.76 -3.39 -9.32
N VAL A 232 -5.90 -3.77 -9.90
CA VAL A 232 -6.64 -4.98 -9.48
C VAL A 232 -5.80 -6.23 -9.72
N PHE A 233 -5.21 -6.37 -10.92
CA PHE A 233 -4.38 -7.51 -11.27
C PHE A 233 -3.22 -7.70 -10.29
N LYS A 234 -2.43 -6.65 -10.00
CA LYS A 234 -1.32 -6.75 -9.05
C LYS A 234 -1.78 -7.18 -7.66
N LEU A 235 -2.94 -6.67 -7.20
CA LEU A 235 -3.47 -7.00 -5.88
C LEU A 235 -3.94 -8.44 -5.79
N LEU A 236 -4.55 -8.99 -6.83
CA LEU A 236 -4.91 -10.39 -6.88
C LEU A 236 -3.69 -11.29 -6.69
N PHE A 237 -2.60 -11.02 -7.42
CA PHE A 237 -1.35 -11.76 -7.26
C PHE A 237 -0.69 -11.56 -5.89
N TRP A 238 -0.85 -10.40 -5.29
CA TRP A 238 -0.33 -10.12 -3.96
C TRP A 238 -1.16 -10.82 -2.87
N TYR A 239 -2.48 -10.82 -2.99
CA TYR A 239 -3.38 -11.41 -2.00
C TYR A 239 -3.41 -12.94 -2.02
N ILE A 240 -2.94 -13.56 -3.10
CA ILE A 240 -2.82 -15.03 -3.17
C ILE A 240 -1.59 -15.56 -2.41
N ILE A 241 -0.58 -14.73 -2.12
CA ILE A 241 0.64 -15.17 -1.44
C ILE A 241 0.35 -15.84 -0.08
N PRO A 242 -0.48 -15.28 0.82
CA PRO A 242 -0.81 -15.97 2.06
C PRO A 242 -1.45 -17.34 1.85
N TYR A 243 -2.29 -17.50 0.83
CA TYR A 243 -2.87 -18.79 0.50
C TYR A 243 -1.82 -19.81 0.11
N ILE A 244 -0.86 -19.43 -0.74
CA ILE A 244 0.22 -20.32 -1.18
C ILE A 244 1.05 -20.83 0.01
N VAL A 245 1.28 -19.94 0.99
CA VAL A 245 2.02 -20.30 2.21
C VAL A 245 1.19 -21.21 3.12
N LEU A 246 -0.10 -20.92 3.28
CA LEU A 246 -0.96 -21.59 4.24
C LEU A 246 -1.49 -22.95 3.74
N VAL A 247 -1.67 -23.12 2.43
CA VAL A 247 -2.25 -24.35 1.85
C VAL A 247 -1.38 -25.60 2.10
N GLU A 248 -0.08 -25.41 2.32
CA GLU A 248 0.84 -26.52 2.61
C GLU A 248 0.48 -27.22 3.92
N ASN A 249 0.17 -26.44 4.98
CA ASN A 249 -0.20 -26.97 6.29
C ASN A 249 -1.73 -27.07 6.49
N HIS A 250 -2.49 -26.31 5.72
CA HIS A 250 -3.95 -26.22 5.79
C HIS A 250 -4.60 -26.49 4.43
N PRO A 251 -4.58 -27.75 3.92
CA PRO A 251 -5.03 -28.06 2.54
C PRO A 251 -6.50 -27.70 2.26
N ASN A 252 -7.32 -27.60 3.29
CA ASN A 252 -8.75 -27.30 3.18
C ASN A 252 -9.06 -25.80 3.30
N ILE A 253 -8.04 -24.94 3.38
CA ILE A 253 -8.26 -23.49 3.49
C ILE A 253 -8.83 -22.94 2.19
N ASP A 254 -9.85 -22.10 2.28
CA ASP A 254 -10.49 -21.52 1.10
C ASP A 254 -9.68 -20.33 0.56
N LEU A 255 -9.38 -20.36 -0.74
CA LEU A 255 -8.63 -19.33 -1.45
C LEU A 255 -9.31 -17.94 -1.36
N LEU A 256 -10.63 -17.91 -1.59
CA LEU A 256 -11.37 -16.64 -1.61
C LEU A 256 -11.45 -16.04 -0.20
N LEU A 257 -11.55 -16.88 0.82
CA LEU A 257 -11.51 -16.44 2.22
C LEU A 257 -10.16 -15.79 2.55
N VAL A 258 -9.05 -16.43 2.20
CA VAL A 258 -7.69 -15.90 2.45
C VAL A 258 -7.47 -14.59 1.72
N MET A 259 -7.86 -14.50 0.45
CA MET A 259 -7.74 -13.27 -0.33
C MET A 259 -8.62 -12.14 0.25
N SER A 260 -9.83 -12.45 0.69
CA SER A 260 -10.75 -11.50 1.33
C SER A 260 -10.16 -10.99 2.64
N PHE A 261 -9.67 -11.87 3.51
CA PHE A 261 -9.02 -11.50 4.77
C PHE A 261 -7.78 -10.62 4.55
N THR A 262 -6.98 -10.96 3.54
CA THR A 262 -5.81 -10.16 3.17
C THR A 262 -6.23 -8.76 2.70
N SER A 263 -7.29 -8.66 1.89
CA SER A 263 -7.81 -7.35 1.44
C SER A 263 -8.32 -6.49 2.60
N PHE A 264 -8.97 -7.11 3.60
CA PHE A 264 -9.44 -6.41 4.80
C PHE A 264 -8.27 -5.96 5.68
N ALA A 265 -7.23 -6.80 5.84
CA ALA A 265 -6.02 -6.39 6.54
C ALA A 265 -5.36 -5.17 5.87
N VAL A 266 -5.31 -5.13 4.54
CA VAL A 266 -4.77 -4.00 3.78
C VAL A 266 -5.60 -2.73 3.94
N ILE A 267 -6.94 -2.82 3.87
CA ILE A 267 -7.79 -1.63 3.99
C ILE A 267 -7.80 -1.06 5.41
N LEU A 268 -7.88 -1.92 6.42
CA LEU A 268 -7.87 -1.50 7.82
C LEU A 268 -6.51 -0.93 8.25
N SER A 269 -5.42 -1.56 7.84
CA SER A 269 -4.07 -1.04 8.10
C SER A 269 -3.81 0.30 7.42
N GLY A 270 -4.42 0.54 6.27
CA GLY A 270 -4.28 1.77 5.50
C GLY A 270 -4.93 3.00 6.13
N VAL A 271 -5.78 2.81 7.15
CA VAL A 271 -6.41 3.88 7.94
C VAL A 271 -5.50 4.37 9.06
N ILE A 272 -4.63 3.49 9.57
CA ILE A 272 -3.74 3.80 10.69
C ILE A 272 -2.41 4.34 10.14
N PRO A 273 -2.07 5.63 10.36
CA PRO A 273 -0.83 6.20 9.85
C PRO A 273 0.35 5.68 10.67
N THR A 274 1.10 4.76 10.09
CA THR A 274 2.33 4.24 10.68
C THR A 274 3.49 4.28 9.69
N PRO A 275 4.73 4.40 10.17
CA PRO A 275 5.90 4.31 9.31
C PRO A 275 5.93 2.96 8.58
N ALA A 276 6.04 2.98 7.24
CA ALA A 276 6.07 1.82 6.35
C ALA A 276 4.84 0.89 6.40
N GLY A 277 3.77 1.24 7.16
CA GLY A 277 2.62 0.35 7.37
C GLY A 277 2.94 -0.91 8.18
N ILE A 278 4.08 -0.91 8.90
CA ILE A 278 4.49 -1.99 9.80
C ILE A 278 3.73 -1.86 11.13
N GLY A 279 3.25 -2.96 11.64
CA GLY A 279 2.48 -3.05 12.88
C GLY A 279 0.98 -3.19 12.65
N PRO A 280 0.26 -2.19 12.14
CA PRO A 280 -1.18 -2.30 11.93
C PRO A 280 -1.59 -3.40 10.95
N PHE A 281 -0.83 -3.61 9.87
CA PHE A 281 -1.12 -4.69 8.93
C PHE A 281 -0.95 -6.04 9.59
N GLU A 282 0.18 -6.27 10.25
CA GLU A 282 0.48 -7.51 10.97
C GLU A 282 -0.56 -7.76 12.06
N PHE A 283 -0.91 -6.75 12.84
CA PHE A 283 -1.92 -6.85 13.88
C PHE A 283 -3.28 -7.27 13.33
N VAL A 284 -3.79 -6.58 12.31
CA VAL A 284 -5.08 -6.93 11.69
C VAL A 284 -5.03 -8.29 11.00
N TYR A 285 -3.92 -8.58 10.32
CA TYR A 285 -3.70 -9.85 9.67
C TYR A 285 -3.77 -11.00 10.70
N LEU A 286 -3.03 -10.91 11.79
CA LEU A 286 -3.03 -11.92 12.84
C LEU A 286 -4.41 -12.05 13.51
N LEU A 287 -5.11 -10.93 13.71
CA LEU A 287 -6.46 -10.94 14.26
C LEU A 287 -7.45 -11.75 13.40
N LEU A 288 -7.28 -11.71 12.07
CA LEU A 288 -8.12 -12.42 11.12
C LEU A 288 -7.68 -13.88 10.91
N PHE A 289 -6.37 -14.13 10.81
CA PHE A 289 -5.84 -15.42 10.42
C PHE A 289 -5.58 -16.38 11.61
N LYS A 290 -5.22 -15.87 12.79
CA LYS A 290 -4.97 -16.69 13.97
C LYS A 290 -6.13 -17.65 14.32
N PRO A 291 -7.41 -17.27 14.25
CA PRO A 291 -8.51 -18.19 14.49
C PRO A 291 -8.65 -19.31 13.45
N LEU A 292 -8.12 -19.10 12.24
CA LEU A 292 -8.23 -20.04 11.13
C LEU A 292 -7.12 -21.09 11.11
N VAL A 293 -5.87 -20.63 11.34
CA VAL A 293 -4.66 -21.43 11.08
C VAL A 293 -3.73 -21.55 12.29
N GLY A 294 -4.12 -20.97 13.42
CA GLY A 294 -3.25 -20.89 14.59
C GLY A 294 -2.22 -19.74 14.52
N ASN A 295 -1.49 -19.58 15.62
CA ASN A 295 -0.62 -18.42 15.80
C ASN A 295 0.66 -18.53 14.95
N VAL A 296 1.31 -19.70 14.95
CA VAL A 296 2.60 -19.92 14.27
C VAL A 296 2.47 -19.75 12.76
N ASP A 297 1.50 -20.42 12.15
CA ASP A 297 1.26 -20.38 10.70
C ASP A 297 0.80 -18.98 10.25
N ALA A 298 -0.04 -18.30 11.05
CA ALA A 298 -0.45 -16.92 10.76
C ALA A 298 0.75 -15.98 10.74
N VAL A 299 1.69 -16.11 11.69
CA VAL A 299 2.89 -15.28 11.75
C VAL A 299 3.86 -15.63 10.62
N ALA A 300 4.13 -16.92 10.38
CA ALA A 300 4.98 -17.35 9.28
C ALA A 300 4.45 -16.83 7.94
N SER A 301 3.13 -16.92 7.71
CA SER A 301 2.51 -16.46 6.47
C SER A 301 2.61 -14.93 6.27
N VAL A 302 2.42 -14.12 7.31
CA VAL A 302 2.57 -12.66 7.19
C VAL A 302 4.02 -12.24 6.97
N LEU A 303 4.98 -12.95 7.55
CA LEU A 303 6.40 -12.70 7.30
C LEU A 303 6.75 -13.03 5.84
N LEU A 304 6.38 -14.19 5.33
CA LEU A 304 6.61 -14.58 3.93
C LEU A 304 5.88 -13.65 2.94
N TYR A 305 4.69 -13.19 3.27
CA TYR A 305 3.98 -12.15 2.52
C TYR A 305 4.80 -10.87 2.39
N ARG A 306 5.50 -10.45 3.45
CA ARG A 306 6.39 -9.28 3.42
C ARG A 306 7.66 -9.53 2.62
N PHE A 307 8.22 -10.73 2.66
CA PHE A 307 9.41 -11.11 1.89
C PHE A 307 9.17 -11.25 0.39
N GLY A 308 7.92 -11.40 -0.04
CA GLY A 308 7.57 -11.49 -1.47
C GLY A 308 7.93 -10.24 -2.30
N THR A 309 8.43 -9.16 -1.67
CA THR A 309 8.91 -7.97 -2.39
C THR A 309 10.35 -8.21 -2.86
N PRO A 310 10.62 -8.35 -4.18
CA PRO A 310 11.96 -8.61 -4.69
C PRO A 310 12.91 -7.44 -4.37
N PRO A 311 14.22 -7.73 -4.15
CA PRO A 311 15.24 -6.69 -3.99
C PRO A 311 15.36 -5.85 -5.26
N PRO A 312 15.82 -4.59 -5.19
CA PRO A 312 16.04 -3.77 -6.37
C PRO A 312 17.14 -4.41 -7.24
N PRO A 313 16.99 -4.33 -8.56
CA PRO A 313 18.05 -4.72 -9.46
C PRO A 313 19.29 -3.82 -9.27
N PRO A 314 20.51 -4.31 -9.57
CA PRO A 314 21.71 -3.51 -9.52
C PRO A 314 21.54 -2.24 -10.37
N HIS A 315 22.15 -1.14 -9.94
CA HIS A 315 22.07 0.15 -10.63
C HIS A 315 22.42 0.04 -12.12
N PRO A 316 21.58 0.57 -13.03
CA PRO A 316 21.99 0.77 -14.42
C PRO A 316 22.97 1.93 -14.53
#